data_f1b72118c6bfa54621d1b1477958d2e1
#
_entry.id   f1b72118c6bfa54621d1b1477958d2e1
#
_cell.length_a   1.000
_cell.length_b   1.000
_cell.length_c   1.000
_cell.angle_alpha   90.00
_cell.angle_beta   90.00
_cell.angle_gamma   90.00
#
_symmetry.space_group_name_H-M   'P 1'
#
loop_
_entity.id
_entity.type
_entity.pdbx_description
1 polymer ?
#
loop_
_entity_poly.entity_id
_entity_poly.type
_entity_poly.pdbx_seq_one_letter_code
_entity_poly.pdbx_strand_id
1 'polypeptide(L)'
;MRQIRSDLWETRVDNPFPGLTTHAYLWTGAVNGNVLFYSTATDADFDEMAALGGVAHQYLSHRDEAGPQLALIKSRFGSVLHAPVVEQADIGTHTTIDIELTDRHVDDNGIEVIPTPGHTPGSTCYLVPGANGQSYLFTGDTIFLGADGVWAAGYFPGLSDAKTLQNSLRLLAHEQPDLVISSAFAADSAVQVPGRRWSACVEQARAGVTLLA
;
A
#
# COMPACT_ATOMS: atom_id res chain seq x y z
N MET A 1 -2.08 3.94 17.81
CA MET A 1 -2.75 3.76 16.48
C MET A 1 -4.07 4.51 16.43
N ARG A 2 -4.58 4.88 15.26
CA ARG A 2 -5.87 5.57 15.04
C ARG A 2 -6.83 4.66 14.30
N GLN A 3 -8.05 4.47 14.81
CA GLN A 3 -9.08 3.70 14.13
C GLN A 3 -9.69 4.52 12.99
N ILE A 4 -9.62 3.99 11.76
CA ILE A 4 -10.16 4.59 10.54
C ILE A 4 -11.55 4.02 10.22
N ARG A 5 -11.72 2.70 10.37
CA ARG A 5 -12.97 1.93 10.25
C ARG A 5 -13.04 0.92 11.37
N SER A 6 -14.15 0.24 11.52
CA SER A 6 -14.30 -0.77 12.58
C SER A 6 -13.28 -1.90 12.50
N ASP A 7 -12.75 -2.15 11.31
CA ASP A 7 -11.77 -3.20 10.99
C ASP A 7 -10.43 -2.67 10.46
N LEU A 8 -10.20 -1.34 10.48
CA LEU A 8 -9.00 -0.72 9.90
C LEU A 8 -8.40 0.32 10.84
N TRP A 9 -7.11 0.16 11.10
CA TRP A 9 -6.32 1.00 12.00
C TRP A 9 -5.10 1.55 11.27
N GLU A 10 -4.83 2.84 11.46
CA GLU A 10 -3.65 3.53 10.95
C GLU A 10 -2.59 3.63 12.05
N THR A 11 -1.33 3.38 11.71
CA THR A 11 -0.20 3.63 12.61
C THR A 11 -0.01 5.13 12.81
N ARG A 12 0.79 5.52 13.81
CA ARG A 12 1.28 6.90 13.87
C ARG A 12 1.98 7.28 12.57
N VAL A 13 2.03 8.58 12.31
CA VAL A 13 2.81 9.10 11.20
C VAL A 13 4.29 8.88 11.47
N ASP A 14 4.99 8.31 10.52
CA ASP A 14 6.44 8.21 10.49
C ASP A 14 7.02 9.24 9.52
N ASN A 15 8.22 9.73 9.81
CA ASN A 15 8.96 10.69 8.99
C ASN A 15 10.35 10.11 8.71
N PRO A 16 10.50 9.16 7.77
CA PRO A 16 11.77 8.50 7.50
C PRO A 16 12.89 9.47 7.12
N PHE A 17 12.53 10.56 6.43
CA PHE A 17 13.42 11.68 6.12
C PHE A 17 12.61 12.97 5.90
N PRO A 18 13.27 14.17 5.93
CA PRO A 18 12.57 15.44 5.77
C PRO A 18 11.72 15.50 4.49
N GLY A 19 10.45 15.86 4.65
CA GLY A 19 9.50 16.00 3.55
C GLY A 19 8.75 14.74 3.18
N LEU A 20 9.05 13.59 3.80
CA LEU A 20 8.29 12.36 3.62
C LEU A 20 7.54 12.01 4.90
N THR A 21 6.25 11.78 4.77
CA THR A 21 5.40 11.17 5.79
C THR A 21 4.92 9.82 5.31
N THR A 22 4.91 8.82 6.19
CA THR A 22 4.44 7.47 5.87
C THR A 22 3.52 6.94 6.96
N HIS A 23 2.64 6.02 6.59
CA HIS A 23 1.80 5.24 7.49
C HIS A 23 1.80 3.77 7.07
N ALA A 24 1.60 2.88 8.04
CA ALA A 24 1.15 1.52 7.80
C ALA A 24 -0.27 1.34 8.32
N TYR A 25 -0.94 0.27 7.89
CA TYR A 25 -2.34 0.03 8.23
C TYR A 25 -2.55 -1.40 8.67
N LEU A 26 -3.17 -1.58 9.83
CA LEU A 26 -3.58 -2.89 10.33
C LEU A 26 -5.06 -3.11 9.97
N TRP A 27 -5.33 -4.08 9.12
CA TRP A 27 -6.67 -4.55 8.79
C TRP A 27 -6.98 -5.83 9.58
N THR A 28 -8.07 -5.78 10.35
CA THR A 28 -8.48 -6.88 11.25
C THR A 28 -9.65 -7.70 10.68
N GLY A 29 -10.00 -7.47 9.42
CA GLY A 29 -11.12 -8.15 8.74
C GLY A 29 -10.75 -9.41 7.98
N ALA A 30 -9.47 -9.76 7.87
CA ALA A 30 -9.03 -10.94 7.12
C ALA A 30 -9.38 -12.25 7.86
N VAL A 31 -9.62 -13.32 7.08
CA VAL A 31 -10.04 -14.62 7.59
C VAL A 31 -8.93 -15.33 8.36
N ASN A 32 -7.67 -15.16 7.93
CA ASN A 32 -6.51 -15.87 8.45
C ASN A 32 -5.69 -15.06 9.46
N GLY A 33 -6.28 -14.03 10.07
CA GLY A 33 -5.63 -13.15 11.06
C GLY A 33 -5.32 -11.77 10.48
N ASN A 34 -4.87 -10.86 11.34
CA ASN A 34 -4.68 -9.47 10.96
C ASN A 34 -3.59 -9.29 9.89
N VAL A 35 -3.84 -8.34 9.01
CA VAL A 35 -2.94 -7.97 7.91
C VAL A 35 -2.39 -6.58 8.13
N LEU A 36 -1.07 -6.44 8.08
CA LEU A 36 -0.39 -5.15 8.05
C LEU A 36 -0.04 -4.81 6.60
N PHE A 37 -0.61 -3.75 6.07
CA PHE A 37 -0.22 -3.17 4.80
C PHE A 37 0.90 -2.16 5.00
N TYR A 38 1.93 -2.23 4.13
CA TYR A 38 3.14 -1.41 4.15
C TYR A 38 4.08 -1.78 5.31
N SER A 39 4.98 -0.87 5.68
CA SER A 39 5.89 -1.06 6.79
C SER A 39 5.93 0.17 7.69
N THR A 40 6.21 -0.04 8.97
CA THR A 40 6.46 1.05 9.92
C THR A 40 7.92 1.48 9.86
N ALA A 41 8.24 2.73 10.19
CA ALA A 41 9.62 3.17 10.36
C ALA A 41 10.18 2.86 11.77
N THR A 42 9.29 2.59 12.74
CA THR A 42 9.64 2.29 14.13
C THR A 42 8.78 1.16 14.70
N ASP A 43 9.11 0.68 15.89
CA ASP A 43 8.36 -0.32 16.65
C ASP A 43 7.31 0.28 17.61
N ALA A 44 7.12 1.58 17.54
CA ALA A 44 6.36 2.35 18.53
C ALA A 44 4.86 1.96 18.64
N ASP A 45 4.28 1.32 17.61
CA ASP A 45 2.90 0.85 17.61
C ASP A 45 2.77 -0.68 17.84
N PHE A 46 3.88 -1.42 18.05
CA PHE A 46 3.85 -2.87 18.14
C PHE A 46 3.03 -3.41 19.31
N ASP A 47 3.04 -2.73 20.46
CA ASP A 47 2.23 -3.14 21.60
C ASP A 47 0.73 -2.93 21.36
N GLU A 48 0.35 -1.87 20.65
CA GLU A 48 -1.04 -1.66 20.23
C GLU A 48 -1.47 -2.69 19.19
N MET A 49 -0.61 -3.01 18.21
CA MET A 49 -0.85 -4.10 17.24
C MET A 49 -1.04 -5.45 17.97
N ALA A 50 -0.20 -5.72 18.96
CA ALA A 50 -0.33 -6.95 19.78
C ALA A 50 -1.67 -6.98 20.51
N ALA A 51 -2.11 -5.87 21.11
CA ALA A 51 -3.41 -5.78 21.79
C ALA A 51 -4.60 -5.96 20.83
N LEU A 52 -4.44 -5.63 19.55
CA LEU A 52 -5.43 -5.84 18.50
C LEU A 52 -5.40 -7.27 17.91
N GLY A 53 -4.53 -8.15 18.39
CA GLY A 53 -4.41 -9.55 17.93
C GLY A 53 -3.15 -9.85 17.13
N GLY A 54 -2.20 -8.91 17.06
CA GLY A 54 -0.93 -9.06 16.36
C GLY A 54 -1.02 -8.87 14.85
N VAL A 55 0.02 -9.33 14.14
CA VAL A 55 0.17 -9.25 12.68
C VAL A 55 0.44 -10.66 12.16
N ALA A 56 -0.54 -11.28 11.53
CA ALA A 56 -0.37 -12.61 10.92
C ALA A 56 0.28 -12.52 9.54
N HIS A 57 -0.08 -11.51 8.76
CA HIS A 57 0.44 -11.28 7.43
C HIS A 57 0.89 -9.83 7.26
N GLN A 58 1.97 -9.60 6.49
CA GLN A 58 2.42 -8.28 6.07
C GLN A 58 2.49 -8.23 4.55
N TYR A 59 1.98 -7.15 3.95
CA TYR A 59 1.97 -6.92 2.50
C TYR A 59 2.74 -5.65 2.17
N LEU A 60 3.80 -5.77 1.38
CA LEU A 60 4.49 -4.61 0.82
C LEU A 60 3.94 -4.29 -0.55
N SER A 61 3.71 -3.03 -0.82
CA SER A 61 3.32 -2.59 -2.15
C SER A 61 4.52 -2.49 -3.10
N HIS A 62 5.71 -2.16 -2.58
CA HIS A 62 6.94 -2.02 -3.35
C HIS A 62 8.18 -1.97 -2.45
N ARG A 63 9.36 -1.99 -3.06
CA ARG A 63 10.67 -2.08 -2.36
C ARG A 63 11.01 -0.91 -1.45
N ASP A 64 10.50 0.31 -1.74
CA ASP A 64 10.87 1.50 -0.96
C ASP A 64 10.28 1.48 0.47
N GLU A 65 9.33 0.56 0.72
CA GLU A 65 8.80 0.25 2.05
C GLU A 65 9.71 -0.72 2.84
N ALA A 66 10.70 -1.32 2.18
CA ALA A 66 11.56 -2.30 2.81
C ALA A 66 12.60 -1.62 3.72
N GLY A 67 12.74 -2.17 4.92
CA GLY A 67 13.67 -1.67 5.90
C GLY A 67 13.89 -2.67 7.05
N PRO A 68 14.73 -2.31 8.04
CA PRO A 68 15.02 -3.17 9.19
C PRO A 68 13.77 -3.59 9.97
N GLN A 69 12.69 -2.82 9.88
CA GLN A 69 11.43 -3.11 10.58
C GLN A 69 10.76 -4.39 10.10
N LEU A 70 10.99 -4.82 8.86
CA LEU A 70 10.46 -6.09 8.36
C LEU A 70 10.89 -7.28 9.22
N ALA A 71 12.18 -7.33 9.54
CA ALA A 71 12.72 -8.39 10.41
C ALA A 71 12.18 -8.30 11.85
N LEU A 72 11.97 -7.08 12.37
CA LEU A 72 11.42 -6.86 13.70
C LEU A 72 9.93 -7.26 13.77
N ILE A 73 9.12 -6.88 12.77
CA ILE A 73 7.70 -7.28 12.67
C ILE A 73 7.62 -8.82 12.60
N LYS A 74 8.40 -9.43 11.72
CA LYS A 74 8.46 -10.90 11.61
C LYS A 74 8.89 -11.57 12.91
N SER A 75 9.92 -11.06 13.58
CA SER A 75 10.38 -11.58 14.87
C SER A 75 9.36 -11.41 15.99
N ARG A 76 8.66 -10.27 16.03
CA ARG A 76 7.70 -9.95 17.10
C ARG A 76 6.39 -10.74 16.97
N PHE A 77 5.90 -10.93 15.74
CA PHE A 77 4.56 -11.45 15.48
C PHE A 77 4.54 -12.81 14.78
N GLY A 78 5.67 -13.26 14.23
CA GLY A 78 5.71 -14.44 13.36
C GLY A 78 5.02 -14.25 12.02
N SER A 79 4.91 -12.99 11.56
CA SER A 79 4.16 -12.64 10.35
C SER A 79 4.74 -13.26 9.08
N VAL A 80 3.83 -13.64 8.17
CA VAL A 80 4.15 -14.08 6.81
C VAL A 80 4.27 -12.85 5.92
N LEU A 81 5.42 -12.65 5.27
CA LEU A 81 5.66 -11.52 4.38
C LEU A 81 5.24 -11.86 2.94
N HIS A 82 4.31 -11.08 2.40
CA HIS A 82 3.87 -11.09 1.01
C HIS A 82 4.50 -9.88 0.30
N ALA A 83 5.22 -10.10 -0.80
CA ALA A 83 5.84 -8.99 -1.54
C ALA A 83 6.07 -9.34 -3.02
N PRO A 84 6.18 -8.31 -3.90
CA PRO A 84 6.47 -8.51 -5.31
C PRO A 84 7.81 -9.19 -5.53
N VAL A 85 7.80 -10.35 -6.18
CA VAL A 85 9.02 -11.17 -6.40
C VAL A 85 10.07 -10.45 -7.23
N VAL A 86 9.67 -9.58 -8.14
CA VAL A 86 10.60 -8.81 -8.98
C VAL A 86 11.49 -7.85 -8.19
N GLU A 87 11.14 -7.56 -6.94
CA GLU A 87 11.90 -6.69 -6.03
C GLU A 87 12.58 -7.48 -4.89
N GLN A 88 12.65 -8.80 -5.02
CA GLN A 88 13.30 -9.68 -4.03
C GLN A 88 14.76 -9.27 -3.73
N ALA A 89 15.48 -8.74 -4.71
CA ALA A 89 16.88 -8.32 -4.51
C ALA A 89 17.00 -7.19 -3.47
N ASP A 90 16.06 -6.25 -3.46
CA ASP A 90 16.04 -5.13 -2.52
C ASP A 90 15.42 -5.56 -1.18
N ILE A 91 14.21 -6.13 -1.21
CA ILE A 91 13.46 -6.56 0.00
C ILE A 91 14.23 -7.64 0.76
N GLY A 92 14.85 -8.59 0.05
CA GLY A 92 15.58 -9.71 0.61
C GLY A 92 16.82 -9.32 1.42
N THR A 93 17.32 -8.09 1.28
CA THR A 93 18.40 -7.58 2.13
C THR A 93 17.96 -7.36 3.59
N HIS A 94 16.67 -7.25 3.84
CA HIS A 94 16.10 -6.99 5.17
C HIS A 94 15.44 -8.23 5.79
N THR A 95 14.72 -9.02 4.98
CA THR A 95 14.11 -10.28 5.42
C THR A 95 13.68 -11.12 4.21
N THR A 96 13.41 -12.41 4.44
CA THR A 96 12.92 -13.31 3.41
C THR A 96 11.46 -13.01 3.08
N ILE A 97 11.14 -12.94 1.78
CA ILE A 97 9.76 -12.98 1.28
C ILE A 97 9.26 -14.41 1.46
N ASP A 98 8.13 -14.58 2.13
CA ASP A 98 7.54 -15.89 2.36
C ASP A 98 6.57 -16.27 1.23
N ILE A 99 5.80 -15.30 0.73
CA ILE A 99 4.86 -15.46 -0.37
C ILE A 99 5.20 -14.46 -1.47
N GLU A 100 5.59 -14.98 -2.61
CA GLU A 100 5.94 -14.21 -3.79
C GLU A 100 4.70 -13.80 -4.57
N LEU A 101 4.52 -12.48 -4.79
CA LEU A 101 3.44 -11.93 -5.58
C LEU A 101 3.92 -11.72 -7.02
N THR A 102 3.19 -12.29 -7.99
CA THR A 102 3.53 -12.24 -9.42
C THR A 102 2.42 -11.66 -10.28
N ASP A 103 1.23 -12.19 -10.18
CA ASP A 103 0.10 -11.94 -11.07
C ASP A 103 -1.13 -11.44 -10.31
N ARG A 104 -2.10 -10.88 -11.04
CA ARG A 104 -3.40 -10.50 -10.47
C ARG A 104 -4.18 -11.75 -10.03
N HIS A 105 -4.56 -11.82 -8.77
CA HIS A 105 -5.36 -12.91 -8.19
C HIS A 105 -6.03 -12.46 -6.90
N VAL A 106 -6.98 -13.23 -6.42
CA VAL A 106 -7.48 -13.15 -5.05
C VAL A 106 -6.78 -14.21 -4.22
N ASP A 107 -6.17 -13.83 -3.14
CA ASP A 107 -5.43 -14.74 -2.27
C ASP A 107 -6.31 -15.38 -1.16
N ASP A 108 -5.69 -16.23 -0.33
CA ASP A 108 -6.39 -16.95 0.75
C ASP A 108 -6.87 -16.04 1.89
N ASN A 109 -6.38 -14.79 1.96
CA ASN A 109 -6.84 -13.77 2.91
C ASN A 109 -8.04 -12.97 2.37
N GLY A 110 -8.47 -13.25 1.13
CA GLY A 110 -9.54 -12.54 0.44
C GLY A 110 -9.10 -11.21 -0.16
N ILE A 111 -7.81 -10.97 -0.27
CA ILE A 111 -7.21 -9.76 -0.83
C ILE A 111 -7.01 -9.93 -2.33
N GLU A 112 -7.53 -9.02 -3.13
CA GLU A 112 -7.19 -8.98 -4.54
C GLU A 112 -5.85 -8.26 -4.74
N VAL A 113 -4.85 -9.02 -5.17
CA VAL A 113 -3.51 -8.55 -5.52
C VAL A 113 -3.57 -8.01 -6.94
N ILE A 114 -3.20 -6.75 -7.13
CA ILE A 114 -3.28 -6.03 -8.41
C ILE A 114 -1.89 -5.47 -8.74
N PRO A 115 -1.05 -6.16 -9.53
CA PRO A 115 0.23 -5.62 -9.98
C PRO A 115 0.02 -4.31 -10.75
N THR A 116 0.71 -3.26 -10.32
CA THR A 116 0.64 -1.90 -10.86
C THR A 116 2.03 -1.32 -11.10
N PRO A 117 2.89 -2.02 -11.87
CA PRO A 117 4.26 -1.56 -12.09
C PRO A 117 4.33 -0.17 -12.70
N GLY A 118 5.44 0.53 -12.44
CA GLY A 118 5.72 1.82 -13.06
C GLY A 118 6.29 2.85 -12.11
N HIS A 119 5.79 2.97 -10.87
CA HIS A 119 6.49 3.69 -9.80
C HIS A 119 7.81 2.96 -9.51
N THR A 120 7.72 1.70 -9.13
CA THR A 120 8.81 0.74 -9.19
C THR A 120 8.42 -0.45 -10.09
N PRO A 121 9.35 -1.35 -10.48
CA PRO A 121 9.02 -2.52 -11.29
C PRO A 121 8.01 -3.48 -10.65
N GLY A 122 7.98 -3.56 -9.31
CA GLY A 122 7.11 -4.47 -8.56
C GLY A 122 5.92 -3.79 -7.90
N SER A 123 5.68 -2.49 -8.11
CA SER A 123 4.54 -1.81 -7.48
C SER A 123 3.25 -2.60 -7.62
N THR A 124 2.54 -2.78 -6.52
CA THR A 124 1.34 -3.62 -6.41
C THR A 124 0.31 -2.91 -5.53
N CYS A 125 -0.93 -2.83 -6.00
CA CYS A 125 -2.07 -2.38 -5.21
C CYS A 125 -2.84 -3.59 -4.66
N TYR A 126 -3.64 -3.34 -3.60
CA TYR A 126 -4.44 -4.37 -2.95
C TYR A 126 -5.87 -3.88 -2.78
N LEU A 127 -6.84 -4.63 -3.30
CA LEU A 127 -8.26 -4.36 -3.06
C LEU A 127 -8.79 -5.33 -2.00
N VAL A 128 -9.36 -4.76 -0.94
CA VAL A 128 -9.69 -5.48 0.29
C VAL A 128 -11.18 -5.32 0.58
N PRO A 129 -11.90 -6.41 0.91
CA PRO A 129 -13.28 -6.33 1.36
C PRO A 129 -13.34 -5.76 2.79
N GLY A 130 -13.71 -4.49 2.91
CA GLY A 130 -13.81 -3.79 4.18
C GLY A 130 -15.15 -4.01 4.90
N ALA A 131 -15.22 -3.53 6.13
CA ALA A 131 -16.43 -3.57 6.93
C ALA A 131 -17.63 -2.92 6.23
N ASN A 132 -18.83 -3.42 6.53
CA ASN A 132 -20.12 -2.91 6.01
C ASN A 132 -20.23 -2.91 4.48
N GLY A 133 -19.56 -3.84 3.80
CA GLY A 133 -19.58 -3.98 2.33
C GLY A 133 -18.82 -2.89 1.60
N GLN A 134 -17.97 -2.14 2.30
CA GLN A 134 -17.04 -1.20 1.68
C GLN A 134 -15.87 -1.96 1.03
N SER A 135 -15.21 -1.31 0.08
CA SER A 135 -13.97 -1.78 -0.53
C SER A 135 -12.84 -0.79 -0.26
N TYR A 136 -11.70 -1.31 0.21
CA TYR A 136 -10.50 -0.51 0.49
C TYR A 136 -9.43 -0.81 -0.55
N LEU A 137 -8.92 0.23 -1.21
CA LEU A 137 -7.83 0.10 -2.18
C LEU A 137 -6.54 0.67 -1.56
N PHE A 138 -5.61 -0.21 -1.25
CA PHE A 138 -4.26 0.14 -0.84
C PHE A 138 -3.41 0.34 -2.08
N THR A 139 -2.89 1.53 -2.27
CA THR A 139 -2.24 1.96 -3.51
C THR A 139 -0.73 2.09 -3.42
N GLY A 140 -0.15 1.92 -2.22
CA GLY A 140 1.25 2.26 -2.01
C GLY A 140 1.53 3.68 -2.50
N ASP A 141 2.56 3.83 -3.29
CA ASP A 141 2.94 5.09 -3.93
C ASP A 141 2.45 5.21 -5.37
N THR A 142 1.68 4.22 -5.87
CA THR A 142 1.19 4.25 -7.27
C THR A 142 0.30 5.46 -7.54
N ILE A 143 -0.62 5.78 -6.61
CA ILE A 143 -1.51 6.95 -6.67
C ILE A 143 -1.90 7.40 -5.27
N PHE A 144 -1.91 8.70 -5.03
CA PHE A 144 -2.23 9.31 -3.74
C PHE A 144 -2.87 10.69 -3.90
N LEU A 145 -3.53 11.19 -2.85
CA LEU A 145 -4.01 12.56 -2.76
C LEU A 145 -2.95 13.44 -2.11
N GLY A 146 -2.37 14.36 -2.86
CA GLY A 146 -1.37 15.30 -2.36
C GLY A 146 -1.94 16.30 -1.33
N ALA A 147 -1.07 16.94 -0.58
CA ALA A 147 -1.43 17.93 0.43
C ALA A 147 -2.14 19.17 -0.15
N ASP A 148 -1.99 19.41 -1.46
CA ASP A 148 -2.68 20.44 -2.24
C ASP A 148 -4.09 20.04 -2.68
N GLY A 149 -4.55 18.81 -2.34
CA GLY A 149 -5.84 18.28 -2.75
C GLY A 149 -5.87 17.77 -4.20
N VAL A 150 -4.71 17.60 -4.83
CA VAL A 150 -4.58 17.10 -6.21
C VAL A 150 -4.17 15.62 -6.17
N TRP A 151 -4.89 14.79 -6.94
CA TRP A 151 -4.46 13.40 -7.13
C TRP A 151 -3.20 13.33 -7.98
N ALA A 152 -2.19 12.64 -7.47
CA ALA A 152 -0.90 12.48 -8.10
C ALA A 152 -0.50 11.00 -8.17
N ALA A 153 0.41 10.68 -9.07
CA ALA A 153 1.04 9.36 -9.15
C ALA A 153 2.50 9.45 -8.70
N GLY A 154 3.02 8.39 -8.10
CA GLY A 154 4.42 8.29 -7.70
C GLY A 154 5.35 8.16 -8.91
N TYR A 155 5.52 9.24 -9.62
CA TYR A 155 6.37 9.31 -10.80
C TYR A 155 7.64 10.11 -10.54
N PHE A 156 8.79 9.46 -10.60
CA PHE A 156 10.10 10.07 -10.46
C PHE A 156 10.91 9.88 -11.74
N PRO A 157 11.16 10.96 -12.52
CA PRO A 157 11.94 10.89 -13.75
C PRO A 157 13.29 10.19 -13.53
N GLY A 158 13.59 9.21 -14.37
CA GLY A 158 14.83 8.41 -14.30
C GLY A 158 14.79 7.22 -13.30
N LEU A 159 13.77 7.12 -12.46
CA LEU A 159 13.55 5.99 -11.55
C LEU A 159 12.29 5.21 -11.91
N SER A 160 11.23 5.91 -12.30
CA SER A 160 9.93 5.34 -12.66
C SER A 160 9.79 5.19 -14.18
N ASP A 161 9.00 4.18 -14.61
CA ASP A 161 8.60 4.01 -16.00
C ASP A 161 7.23 4.69 -16.25
N ALA A 162 7.26 5.85 -16.91
CA ALA A 162 6.07 6.65 -17.17
C ALA A 162 4.99 5.91 -17.98
N LYS A 163 5.41 5.15 -19.02
CA LYS A 163 4.47 4.41 -19.89
C LYS A 163 3.80 3.28 -19.15
N THR A 164 4.58 2.52 -18.38
CA THR A 164 4.09 1.42 -17.58
C THR A 164 3.16 1.93 -16.47
N LEU A 165 3.55 3.00 -15.76
CA LEU A 165 2.72 3.63 -14.73
C LEU A 165 1.39 4.13 -15.29
N GLN A 166 1.39 4.76 -16.46
CA GLN A 166 0.14 5.18 -17.11
C GLN A 166 -0.78 4.00 -17.45
N ASN A 167 -0.23 2.84 -17.83
CA ASN A 167 -1.03 1.63 -18.05
C ASN A 167 -1.62 1.08 -16.76
N SER A 168 -0.84 1.04 -15.69
CA SER A 168 -1.29 0.65 -14.35
C SER A 168 -2.41 1.55 -13.85
N LEU A 169 -2.28 2.86 -14.01
CA LEU A 169 -3.33 3.81 -13.65
C LEU A 169 -4.62 3.58 -14.47
N ARG A 170 -4.52 3.29 -15.79
CA ARG A 170 -5.71 2.94 -16.59
C ARG A 170 -6.40 1.69 -16.07
N LEU A 171 -5.64 0.68 -15.63
CA LEU A 171 -6.19 -0.52 -15.01
C LEU A 171 -6.94 -0.15 -13.73
N LEU A 172 -6.33 0.62 -12.84
CA LEU A 172 -6.94 1.06 -11.59
C LEU A 172 -8.21 1.92 -11.78
N ALA A 173 -8.33 2.64 -12.90
CA ALA A 173 -9.52 3.46 -13.18
C ALA A 173 -10.83 2.64 -13.29
N HIS A 174 -10.74 1.32 -13.48
CA HIS A 174 -11.88 0.41 -13.53
C HIS A 174 -12.32 -0.13 -12.17
N GLU A 175 -11.49 0.05 -11.13
CA GLU A 175 -11.85 -0.32 -9.77
C GLU A 175 -12.89 0.68 -9.20
N GLN A 176 -13.58 0.26 -8.14
CA GLN A 176 -14.60 1.09 -7.49
C GLN A 176 -14.39 1.09 -5.96
N PRO A 177 -13.26 1.63 -5.49
CA PRO A 177 -13.02 1.69 -4.05
C PRO A 177 -13.92 2.71 -3.36
N ASP A 178 -14.31 2.41 -2.12
CA ASP A 178 -14.92 3.38 -1.22
C ASP A 178 -13.87 4.17 -0.44
N LEU A 179 -12.74 3.53 -0.14
CA LEU A 179 -11.62 4.13 0.57
C LEU A 179 -10.32 3.84 -0.21
N VAL A 180 -9.54 4.88 -0.47
CA VAL A 180 -8.21 4.78 -1.10
C VAL A 180 -7.16 5.10 -0.06
N ILE A 181 -6.14 4.25 0.04
CA ILE A 181 -5.14 4.27 1.10
C ILE A 181 -3.75 4.22 0.48
N SER A 182 -3.01 5.31 0.59
CA SER A 182 -1.61 5.38 0.14
C SER A 182 -0.63 5.14 1.30
N SER A 183 0.62 4.78 1.00
CA SER A 183 1.66 4.59 2.01
C SER A 183 2.33 5.91 2.39
N ALA A 184 2.54 6.81 1.42
CA ALA A 184 3.33 8.02 1.58
C ALA A 184 2.74 9.23 0.84
N PHE A 185 3.36 10.40 1.03
CA PHE A 185 3.13 11.68 0.34
C PHE A 185 1.77 12.35 0.55
N ALA A 186 0.87 11.77 1.29
CA ALA A 186 -0.47 12.30 1.49
C ALA A 186 -0.58 13.10 2.79
N ALA A 187 -1.38 14.17 2.77
CA ALA A 187 -1.81 14.85 4.00
C ALA A 187 -2.77 13.96 4.80
N ASP A 188 -3.73 13.33 4.07
CA ASP A 188 -4.58 12.25 4.56
C ASP A 188 -4.32 11.03 3.70
N SER A 189 -3.69 10.00 4.30
CA SER A 189 -3.32 8.79 3.58
C SER A 189 -4.48 7.82 3.38
N ALA A 190 -5.59 7.98 4.10
CA ALA A 190 -6.84 7.23 3.92
C ALA A 190 -7.96 8.17 3.49
N VAL A 191 -8.30 8.15 2.20
CA VAL A 191 -9.23 9.10 1.58
C VAL A 191 -10.53 8.41 1.17
N GLN A 192 -11.66 8.91 1.68
CA GLN A 192 -12.99 8.47 1.27
C GLN A 192 -13.26 8.92 -0.16
N VAL A 193 -13.49 7.98 -1.09
CA VAL A 193 -13.79 8.27 -2.49
C VAL A 193 -15.10 7.58 -2.87
N PRO A 194 -16.12 8.33 -3.31
CA PRO A 194 -17.28 7.70 -3.93
C PRO A 194 -16.84 6.96 -5.21
N GLY A 195 -17.09 5.66 -5.32
CA GLY A 195 -16.58 4.80 -6.39
C GLY A 195 -16.75 5.37 -7.80
N ARG A 196 -17.90 6.04 -8.09
CA ARG A 196 -18.18 6.73 -9.36
C ARG A 196 -17.24 7.91 -9.69
N ARG A 197 -16.48 8.43 -8.71
CA ARG A 197 -15.52 9.52 -8.88
C ARG A 197 -14.09 9.01 -9.03
N TRP A 198 -13.86 7.76 -8.75
CA TRP A 198 -12.51 7.20 -8.73
C TRP A 198 -11.81 7.33 -10.08
N SER A 199 -12.47 7.01 -11.19
CA SER A 199 -11.89 7.17 -12.52
C SER A 199 -11.43 8.61 -12.81
N ALA A 200 -12.14 9.62 -12.33
CA ALA A 200 -11.74 11.03 -12.49
C ALA A 200 -10.50 11.35 -11.63
N CYS A 201 -10.38 10.78 -10.43
CA CYS A 201 -9.21 10.92 -9.58
C CYS A 201 -7.96 10.31 -10.27
N VAL A 202 -8.13 9.13 -10.85
CA VAL A 202 -7.08 8.47 -11.62
C VAL A 202 -6.66 9.27 -12.85
N GLU A 203 -7.60 9.83 -13.61
CA GLU A 203 -7.28 10.67 -14.77
C GLU A 203 -6.53 11.95 -14.36
N GLN A 204 -6.86 12.54 -13.21
CA GLN A 204 -6.11 13.68 -12.68
C GLN A 204 -4.66 13.28 -12.39
N ALA A 205 -4.43 12.15 -11.71
CA ALA A 205 -3.09 11.66 -11.42
C ALA A 205 -2.31 11.34 -12.71
N ARG A 206 -2.97 10.72 -13.70
CA ARG A 206 -2.36 10.40 -15.00
C ARG A 206 -1.89 11.62 -15.77
N ALA A 207 -2.63 12.72 -15.69
CA ALA A 207 -2.26 13.97 -16.38
C ALA A 207 -0.91 14.53 -15.87
N GLY A 208 -0.51 14.22 -14.64
CA GLY A 208 0.78 14.58 -14.05
C GLY A 208 1.96 13.72 -14.52
N VAL A 209 1.69 12.53 -15.10
CA VAL A 209 2.75 11.61 -15.56
C VAL A 209 3.17 11.98 -16.98
N THR A 210 4.30 12.69 -17.11
CA THR A 210 4.82 13.14 -18.41
C THR A 210 5.56 12.00 -19.12
N LEU A 211 5.09 11.65 -20.33
CA LEU A 211 5.88 10.81 -21.22
C LEU A 211 7.00 11.69 -21.80
N LEU A 212 8.25 11.37 -21.46
CA LEU A 212 9.39 11.96 -22.17
C LEU A 212 9.33 11.50 -23.62
N ALA A 213 9.37 12.47 -24.55
CA ALA A 213 9.31 12.24 -25.99
C ALA A 213 10.61 11.59 -26.51
#